data_03d50b72c1e6667d8f8a82e312c96be5
#
_entry.id   03d50b72c1e6667d8f8a82e312c96be5
#
_cell.length_a   1.000
_cell.length_b   1.000
_cell.length_c   1.000
_cell.angle_alpha   90.00
_cell.angle_beta   90.00
_cell.angle_gamma   90.00
#
_symmetry.space_group_name_H-M   'P 1'
#
loop_
_entity.id
_entity.type
_entity.pdbx_description
1 polymer ?
#
loop_
_entity_poly.entity_id
_entity_poly.type
_entity_poly.pdbx_seq_one_letter_code
_entity_poly.pdbx_strand_id
1 'polypeptide(L)'
;MEAIRKPSLDAGAFNVFKSVFDPAGPQGRPLDELFAQLKSPLLLLWGNRDPWMNAPGKRATYEKHTPANTKEVVLDAGHCPHDEVPEQVNSALLEWINQL
;
A
#
# COMPACT_ATOMS: atom_id res chain seq x y z
N MET A 1 -17.98 -4.43 7.55
CA MET A 1 -17.37 -5.80 7.69
C MET A 1 -18.01 -6.83 6.78
N GLU A 2 -19.32 -6.82 6.57
CA GLU A 2 -20.00 -7.78 5.69
C GLU A 2 -19.62 -7.64 4.21
N ALA A 3 -19.39 -6.43 3.73
CA ALA A 3 -18.96 -6.16 2.37
C ALA A 3 -17.60 -6.82 2.00
N ILE A 4 -16.72 -6.99 2.98
CA ILE A 4 -15.42 -7.68 2.81
C ILE A 4 -15.59 -9.20 2.93
N ARG A 5 -16.46 -9.64 3.85
CA ARG A 5 -16.69 -11.07 4.11
C ARG A 5 -17.44 -11.75 2.97
N LYS A 6 -18.46 -11.10 2.40
CA LYS A 6 -19.32 -11.69 1.39
C LYS A 6 -18.57 -12.25 0.18
N PRO A 7 -17.63 -11.53 -0.45
CA PRO A 7 -16.84 -12.05 -1.56
C PRO A 7 -16.01 -13.30 -1.21
N SER A 8 -15.56 -13.41 0.05
CA SER A 8 -14.77 -14.58 0.49
C SER A 8 -15.55 -15.90 0.53
N LEU A 9 -16.89 -15.82 0.46
CA LEU A 9 -17.78 -16.99 0.45
C LEU A 9 -18.14 -17.43 -0.97
N ASP A 10 -17.75 -16.70 -1.99
CA ASP A 10 -18.06 -17.05 -3.39
C ASP A 10 -17.30 -18.31 -3.85
N ALA A 11 -17.92 -19.03 -4.75
CA ALA A 11 -17.29 -20.19 -5.37
C ALA A 11 -16.00 -19.75 -6.09
N GLY A 12 -14.88 -20.37 -5.74
CA GLY A 12 -13.57 -20.01 -6.30
C GLY A 12 -12.78 -18.97 -5.51
N ALA A 13 -13.36 -18.28 -4.52
CA ALA A 13 -12.65 -17.30 -3.68
C ALA A 13 -11.35 -17.87 -3.09
N PHE A 14 -11.37 -19.11 -2.63
CA PHE A 14 -10.18 -19.79 -2.10
C PHE A 14 -9.09 -19.96 -3.18
N ASN A 15 -9.44 -20.30 -4.41
CA ASN A 15 -8.49 -20.47 -5.50
C ASN A 15 -7.86 -19.12 -5.89
N VAL A 16 -8.63 -18.04 -5.91
CA VAL A 16 -8.13 -16.69 -6.14
C VAL A 16 -7.16 -16.29 -5.02
N PHE A 17 -7.55 -16.48 -3.76
CA PHE A 17 -6.67 -16.21 -2.62
C PHE A 17 -5.37 -17.01 -2.71
N LYS A 18 -5.45 -18.30 -2.97
CA LYS A 18 -4.28 -19.17 -3.15
C LYS A 18 -3.36 -18.68 -4.27
N SER A 19 -3.91 -18.25 -5.41
CA SER A 19 -3.11 -17.79 -6.56
C SER A 19 -2.32 -16.50 -6.27
N VAL A 20 -2.82 -15.63 -5.40
CA VAL A 20 -2.11 -14.41 -4.98
C VAL A 20 -0.84 -14.74 -4.18
N PHE A 21 -0.87 -15.82 -3.41
CA PHE A 21 0.24 -16.23 -2.54
C PHE A 21 1.04 -17.42 -3.10
N ASP A 22 0.78 -17.83 -4.33
CA ASP A 22 1.50 -18.94 -4.95
C ASP A 22 2.91 -18.48 -5.39
N PRO A 23 3.99 -18.99 -4.77
CA PRO A 23 5.35 -18.63 -5.15
C PRO A 23 5.73 -19.09 -6.55
N ALA A 24 4.99 -20.06 -7.11
CA ALA A 24 5.17 -20.54 -8.49
C ALA A 24 4.34 -19.73 -9.52
N GLY A 25 3.51 -18.79 -9.03
CA GLY A 25 2.75 -17.89 -9.89
C GLY A 25 3.64 -16.90 -10.65
N PRO A 26 3.10 -16.21 -11.67
CA PRO A 26 3.85 -15.23 -12.42
C PRO A 26 4.37 -14.13 -11.48
N GLN A 27 5.69 -14.02 -11.40
CA GLN A 27 6.35 -13.00 -10.63
C GLN A 27 6.28 -11.65 -11.37
N GLY A 28 5.81 -10.62 -10.68
CA GLY A 28 5.88 -9.25 -11.19
C GLY A 28 7.33 -8.77 -11.33
N ARG A 29 7.52 -7.63 -11.99
CA ARG A 29 8.82 -6.97 -12.00
C ARG A 29 9.23 -6.55 -10.59
N PRO A 30 10.54 -6.58 -10.26
CA PRO A 30 11.02 -6.08 -8.98
C PRO A 30 10.59 -4.63 -8.71
N LEU A 31 10.31 -4.32 -7.45
CA LEU A 31 9.79 -3.01 -7.04
C LEU A 31 10.76 -1.87 -7.33
N ASP A 32 12.05 -2.12 -7.15
CA ASP A 32 13.14 -1.17 -7.45
C ASP A 32 13.19 -0.79 -8.93
N GLU A 33 13.00 -1.76 -9.84
CA GLU A 33 12.89 -1.49 -11.28
C GLU A 33 11.67 -0.64 -11.62
N LEU A 34 10.54 -0.89 -10.94
CA LEU A 34 9.31 -0.11 -11.15
C LEU A 34 9.49 1.33 -10.65
N PHE A 35 10.05 1.52 -9.47
CA PHE A 35 10.31 2.85 -8.92
C PHE A 35 11.35 3.62 -9.74
N ALA A 36 12.39 2.97 -10.26
CA ALA A 36 13.37 3.62 -11.13
C ALA A 36 12.76 4.17 -12.43
N GLN A 37 11.63 3.60 -12.88
CA GLN A 37 10.91 4.05 -14.08
C GLN A 37 9.80 5.06 -13.79
N LEU A 38 9.45 5.26 -12.52
CA LEU A 38 8.38 6.15 -12.10
C LEU A 38 8.79 7.62 -12.31
N LYS A 39 8.08 8.31 -13.21
CA LYS A 39 8.32 9.73 -13.50
C LYS A 39 7.30 10.65 -12.82
N SER A 40 6.20 10.08 -12.36
CA SER A 40 5.16 10.83 -11.65
C SER A 40 5.56 11.07 -10.21
N PRO A 41 5.12 12.18 -9.60
CA PRO A 41 5.20 12.37 -8.16
C PRO A 41 4.53 11.20 -7.42
N LEU A 42 5.07 10.85 -6.27
CA LEU A 42 4.58 9.75 -5.45
C LEU A 42 4.24 10.22 -4.04
N LEU A 43 3.05 9.87 -3.56
CA LEU A 43 2.66 10.00 -2.17
C LEU A 43 2.53 8.62 -1.53
N LEU A 44 3.24 8.40 -0.43
CA LEU A 44 3.12 7.20 0.39
C LEU A 44 2.40 7.56 1.70
N LEU A 45 1.33 6.85 1.99
CA LEU A 45 0.57 6.98 3.24
C LEU A 45 0.75 5.69 4.05
N TRP A 46 1.34 5.80 5.24
CA TRP A 46 1.63 4.68 6.12
C TRP A 46 0.77 4.73 7.38
N GLY A 47 0.18 3.60 7.76
CA GLY A 47 -0.38 3.41 9.09
C GLY A 47 0.71 3.00 10.08
N ASN A 48 0.91 3.76 11.17
CA ASN A 48 1.92 3.45 12.18
C ASN A 48 1.61 2.19 13.01
N ARG A 49 0.35 1.73 12.97
CA ARG A 49 -0.13 0.51 13.64
C ARG A 49 -0.34 -0.67 12.68
N ASP A 50 0.12 -0.56 11.43
CA ASP A 50 0.01 -1.62 10.45
C ASP A 50 0.93 -2.80 10.82
N PRO A 51 0.36 -3.98 11.17
CA PRO A 51 1.16 -5.12 11.59
C PRO A 51 1.97 -5.75 10.45
N TRP A 52 1.61 -5.45 9.20
CA TRP A 52 2.26 -6.06 8.04
C TRP A 52 3.37 -5.19 7.46
N MET A 53 3.13 -3.89 7.36
CA MET A 53 4.09 -2.96 6.75
C MET A 53 5.09 -2.36 7.76
N ASN A 54 4.72 -2.31 9.04
CA ASN A 54 5.65 -1.92 10.10
C ASN A 54 6.59 -3.05 10.57
N ALA A 55 6.51 -4.24 9.96
CA ALA A 55 7.49 -5.28 10.22
C ALA A 55 8.90 -4.74 9.91
N PRO A 56 9.89 -5.02 10.80
CA PRO A 56 11.25 -4.53 10.63
C PRO A 56 11.77 -4.82 9.22
N GLY A 57 12.23 -3.80 8.53
CA GLY A 57 12.81 -3.89 7.19
C GLY A 57 11.85 -3.72 6.01
N LYS A 58 10.53 -3.92 6.16
CA LYS A 58 9.61 -3.75 5.03
C LYS A 58 9.51 -2.28 4.58
N ARG A 59 9.21 -1.38 5.50
CA ARG A 59 9.16 0.04 5.21
C ARG A 59 10.50 0.56 4.68
N ALA A 60 11.60 0.18 5.32
CA ALA A 60 12.95 0.55 4.90
C ALA A 60 13.28 0.06 3.47
N THR A 61 12.71 -1.08 3.03
CA THR A 61 12.87 -1.54 1.64
C THR A 61 12.19 -0.58 0.66
N TYR A 62 10.97 -0.12 0.98
CA TYR A 62 10.30 0.89 0.15
C TYR A 62 11.05 2.20 0.15
N GLU A 63 11.39 2.73 1.32
CA GLU A 63 12.14 4.00 1.48
C GLU A 63 13.45 4.01 0.68
N LYS A 64 14.14 2.88 0.60
CA LYS A 64 15.41 2.75 -0.14
C LYS A 64 15.23 2.90 -1.65
N HIS A 65 14.09 2.52 -2.19
CA HIS A 65 13.85 2.46 -3.64
C HIS A 65 12.90 3.56 -4.14
N THR A 66 12.28 4.33 -3.25
CA THR A 66 11.38 5.41 -3.65
C THR A 66 12.13 6.55 -4.36
N PRO A 67 11.53 7.16 -5.40
CA PRO A 67 12.07 8.35 -6.03
C PRO A 67 12.33 9.50 -5.03
N ALA A 68 13.33 10.33 -5.31
CA ALA A 68 13.71 11.45 -4.44
C ALA A 68 12.59 12.49 -4.21
N ASN A 69 11.61 12.56 -5.12
CA ASN A 69 10.45 13.44 -5.03
C ASN A 69 9.23 12.77 -4.37
N THR A 70 9.43 11.69 -3.62
CA THR A 70 8.38 11.03 -2.87
C THR A 70 8.05 11.80 -1.60
N LYS A 71 6.76 12.07 -1.40
CA LYS A 71 6.23 12.56 -0.12
C LYS A 71 5.78 11.36 0.71
N GLU A 72 6.16 11.32 1.98
CA GLU A 72 5.66 10.33 2.94
C GLU A 72 4.85 11.00 4.04
N VAL A 73 3.75 10.37 4.43
CA VAL A 73 2.93 10.75 5.57
C VAL A 73 2.62 9.52 6.41
N VAL A 74 2.88 9.61 7.70
CA VAL A 74 2.57 8.56 8.67
C VAL A 74 1.30 8.95 9.42
N LEU A 75 0.33 8.06 9.41
CA LEU A 75 -0.98 8.25 10.03
C LEU A 75 -1.17 7.30 11.21
N ASP A 76 -1.94 7.72 12.21
CA ASP A 76 -2.28 6.86 13.35
C ASP A 76 -3.39 5.86 12.97
N ALA A 77 -3.03 4.89 12.12
CA ALA A 77 -3.92 3.90 11.54
C ALA A 77 -3.25 2.54 11.39
N GLY A 78 -4.06 1.51 11.13
CA GLY A 78 -3.61 0.18 10.75
C GLY A 78 -3.33 0.06 9.25
N HIS A 79 -3.69 -1.10 8.68
CA HIS A 79 -3.37 -1.44 7.29
C HIS A 79 -4.17 -0.67 6.24
N CYS A 80 -5.35 -0.18 6.61
CA CYS A 80 -6.26 0.54 5.70
C CYS A 80 -6.52 1.98 6.19
N PRO A 81 -5.52 2.89 6.15
CA PRO A 81 -5.68 4.26 6.64
C PRO A 81 -6.87 5.00 6.03
N HIS A 82 -7.19 4.74 4.78
CA HIS A 82 -8.31 5.35 4.06
C HIS A 82 -9.69 4.97 4.62
N ASP A 83 -9.80 3.81 5.25
CA ASP A 83 -11.03 3.35 5.95
C ASP A 83 -11.04 3.77 7.43
N GLU A 84 -9.86 3.79 8.07
CA GLU A 84 -9.74 4.00 9.50
C GLU A 84 -9.72 5.50 9.88
N VAL A 85 -9.05 6.32 9.09
CA VAL A 85 -8.87 7.76 9.32
C VAL A 85 -9.04 8.57 8.03
N PRO A 86 -10.20 8.47 7.33
CA PRO A 86 -10.40 9.04 6.00
C PRO A 86 -10.18 10.55 5.93
N GLU A 87 -10.51 11.29 6.99
CA GLU A 87 -10.31 12.74 7.03
C GLU A 87 -8.83 13.11 6.99
N GLN A 88 -7.98 12.36 7.70
CA GLN A 88 -6.53 12.60 7.69
C GLN A 88 -5.91 12.22 6.35
N VAL A 89 -6.36 11.12 5.75
CA VAL A 89 -5.94 10.70 4.41
C VAL A 89 -6.31 11.76 3.38
N ASN A 90 -7.56 12.24 3.39
CA ASN A 90 -8.04 13.25 2.47
C ASN A 90 -7.27 14.58 2.64
N SER A 91 -6.99 15.00 3.88
CA SER A 91 -6.19 16.20 4.15
C SER A 91 -4.78 16.07 3.59
N ALA A 92 -4.10 14.94 3.85
CA ALA A 92 -2.75 14.67 3.35
C ALA A 92 -2.72 14.64 1.81
N LEU A 93 -3.74 14.04 1.19
CA LEU A 93 -3.86 13.96 -0.27
C LEU A 93 -4.07 15.35 -0.89
N LEU A 94 -4.98 16.16 -0.33
CA LEU A 94 -5.24 17.51 -0.82
C LEU A 94 -4.02 18.42 -0.64
N GLU A 95 -3.35 18.36 0.51
CA GLU A 95 -2.11 19.10 0.74
C GLU A 95 -1.04 18.73 -0.29
N TRP A 96 -0.87 17.43 -0.56
CA TRP A 96 0.11 16.97 -1.53
C TRP A 96 -0.22 17.43 -2.96
N ILE A 97 -1.48 17.32 -3.39
CA ILE A 97 -1.93 17.78 -4.72
C ILE A 97 -1.67 19.27 -4.92
N ASN A 98 -1.90 20.07 -3.88
CA ASN A 98 -1.69 21.53 -3.94
C ASN A 98 -0.19 21.92 -4.00
N GLN A 99 0.72 20.99 -3.77
CA GLN A 99 2.18 21.20 -3.85
C GLN A 99 2.79 20.75 -5.19
N LEU A 100 1.99 20.11 -6.05
CA LEU A 100 2.41 19.69 -7.40
C LEU A 100 2.41 20.85 -8.39
#